data_66f856dcbfbae0adc671426fc21084c1
#
_entry.id   66f856dcbfbae0adc671426fc21084c1
#
_cell.length_a   1.000
_cell.length_b   1.000
_cell.length_c   1.000
_cell.angle_alpha   90.00
_cell.angle_beta   90.00
_cell.angle_gamma   90.00
#
_symmetry.space_group_name_H-M   'P 1'
#
loop_
_entity.id
_entity.type
_entity.pdbx_description
1 polymer ?
#
loop_
_entity_poly.entity_id
_entity_poly.type
_entity_poly.pdbx_seq_one_letter_code
_entity_poly.pdbx_strand_id
1 'polypeptide(L)'
;MAKVKYNLKNVHYAPITTEAVDGGFPTYATPVKWPGAVELSMEQQGSISKFYADGITYWQSAKNNGYEGDLTMALILDSFRVDCLGEELHETDKVYLEKATAKSTPFALLFEFEGDTSGTMHVLYNCTATRPNIEGKTTEEEVEPDTETLTLSAAALANGYVKARTGDETTENVKTGWYTKVYTPAG
;
A
#
# COMPACT_ATOMS: atom_id res chain seq x y z
N MET A 1 13.13 -4.79 -21.23
CA MET A 1 11.70 -5.04 -20.89
C MET A 1 11.62 -6.34 -20.11
N ALA A 2 11.18 -6.31 -18.85
CA ALA A 2 10.97 -7.53 -18.06
C ALA A 2 9.88 -8.39 -18.70
N LYS A 3 10.13 -9.68 -18.85
CA LYS A 3 9.18 -10.65 -19.43
C LYS A 3 8.35 -11.33 -18.35
N VAL A 4 8.91 -11.49 -17.17
CA VAL A 4 8.27 -12.08 -16.00
C VAL A 4 8.55 -11.22 -14.76
N LYS A 5 7.63 -11.27 -13.81
CA LYS A 5 7.81 -10.67 -12.48
C LYS A 5 7.80 -11.79 -11.44
N TYR A 6 8.59 -11.62 -10.42
CA TYR A 6 8.65 -12.51 -9.25
C TYR A 6 9.15 -11.71 -8.06
N ASN A 7 9.18 -12.31 -6.90
CA ASN A 7 9.77 -11.76 -5.68
C ASN A 7 9.30 -10.34 -5.31
N LEU A 8 8.43 -10.25 -4.33
CA LEU A 8 8.05 -8.99 -3.68
C LEU A 8 9.18 -8.52 -2.76
N LYS A 9 9.61 -7.28 -2.91
CA LYS A 9 10.66 -6.69 -2.08
C LYS A 9 10.49 -5.19 -1.89
N ASN A 10 11.36 -4.60 -1.06
CA ASN A 10 11.45 -3.16 -0.85
C ASN A 10 10.11 -2.53 -0.44
N VAL A 11 9.34 -3.22 0.41
CA VAL A 11 8.12 -2.64 0.97
C VAL A 11 8.49 -1.47 1.89
N HIS A 12 7.82 -0.33 1.68
CA HIS A 12 7.90 0.86 2.51
C HIS A 12 6.51 1.42 2.71
N TYR A 13 6.30 2.11 3.82
CA TYR A 13 5.09 2.89 4.05
C TYR A 13 5.45 4.35 4.34
N ALA A 14 4.56 5.26 4.01
CA ALA A 14 4.73 6.68 4.27
C ALA A 14 3.37 7.30 4.67
N PRO A 15 3.17 7.61 5.97
CA PRO A 15 1.93 8.22 6.43
C PRO A 15 1.66 9.56 5.74
N ILE A 16 0.39 9.86 5.51
CA ILE A 16 -0.05 11.18 5.05
C ILE A 16 0.03 12.13 6.24
N THR A 17 0.83 13.18 6.11
CA THR A 17 1.02 14.21 7.15
C THR A 17 0.12 15.40 6.95
N THR A 18 -0.23 15.72 5.72
CA THR A 18 -1.13 16.82 5.37
C THR A 18 -1.96 16.42 4.17
N GLU A 19 -3.27 16.57 4.28
CA GLU A 19 -4.19 16.32 3.18
C GLU A 19 -3.92 17.25 1.98
N ALA A 20 -4.31 16.78 0.81
CA ALA A 20 -4.16 17.56 -0.41
C ALA A 20 -5.04 18.81 -0.41
N VAL A 21 -4.50 19.93 -0.88
CA VAL A 21 -5.24 21.18 -1.11
C VAL A 21 -5.40 21.37 -2.61
N ASP A 22 -6.58 21.81 -3.01
CA ASP A 22 -6.91 22.19 -4.41
C ASP A 22 -6.59 21.14 -5.49
N GLY A 23 -6.87 19.88 -5.21
CA GLY A 23 -6.67 18.78 -6.17
C GLY A 23 -5.20 18.40 -6.40
N GLY A 24 -4.32 18.82 -5.51
CA GLY A 24 -2.91 18.39 -5.50
C GLY A 24 -2.70 16.98 -4.94
N PHE A 25 -1.45 16.66 -4.66
CA PHE A 25 -1.07 15.46 -3.89
C PHE A 25 -0.96 15.80 -2.41
N PRO A 26 -1.30 14.87 -1.50
CA PRO A 26 -1.05 15.06 -0.08
C PRO A 26 0.46 15.09 0.20
N THR A 27 0.82 15.63 1.35
CA THR A 27 2.20 15.55 1.84
C THR A 27 2.36 14.26 2.63
N TYR A 28 3.43 13.54 2.33
CA TYR A 28 3.78 12.28 3.00
C TYR A 28 4.98 12.47 3.91
N ALA A 29 5.04 11.69 4.97
CA ALA A 29 6.27 11.49 5.73
C ALA A 29 7.33 10.80 4.87
N THR A 30 8.59 10.80 5.32
CA THR A 30 9.65 10.02 4.67
C THR A 30 9.28 8.54 4.68
N PRO A 31 9.38 7.83 3.54
CA PRO A 31 9.10 6.40 3.49
C PRO A 31 9.94 5.61 4.49
N VAL A 32 9.29 4.80 5.28
CA VAL A 32 9.91 3.90 6.26
C VAL A 32 10.02 2.51 5.66
N LYS A 33 11.23 1.95 5.65
CA LYS A 33 11.48 0.61 5.12
C LYS A 33 10.81 -0.44 6.02
N TRP A 34 10.10 -1.37 5.40
CA TRP A 34 9.42 -2.47 6.06
C TRP A 34 9.96 -3.82 5.55
N PRO A 35 10.91 -4.42 6.25
CA PRO A 35 11.48 -5.70 5.86
C PRO A 35 10.53 -6.86 6.15
N GLY A 36 10.73 -8.00 5.49
CA GLY A 36 9.99 -9.23 5.74
C GLY A 36 8.69 -9.35 4.94
N ALA A 37 8.64 -8.80 3.73
CA ALA A 37 7.51 -8.96 2.84
C ALA A 37 7.39 -10.42 2.37
N VAL A 38 6.20 -11.00 2.54
CA VAL A 38 5.88 -12.37 2.15
C VAL A 38 4.99 -12.37 0.92
N GLU A 39 3.85 -11.70 1.00
CA GLU A 39 2.87 -11.67 -0.09
C GLU A 39 2.13 -10.33 -0.13
N LEU A 40 1.80 -9.89 -1.31
CA LEU A 40 0.88 -8.78 -1.57
C LEU A 40 -0.12 -9.21 -2.64
N SER A 41 -1.39 -9.24 -2.27
CA SER A 41 -2.49 -9.57 -3.17
C SER A 41 -3.50 -8.42 -3.16
N MET A 42 -3.56 -7.65 -4.23
CA MET A 42 -4.46 -6.50 -4.36
C MET A 42 -5.38 -6.69 -5.56
N GLU A 43 -6.67 -6.82 -5.30
CA GLU A 43 -7.71 -6.94 -6.31
C GLU A 43 -8.22 -5.55 -6.73
N GLN A 44 -8.39 -5.35 -8.03
CA GLN A 44 -8.96 -4.10 -8.52
C GLN A 44 -10.43 -4.01 -8.14
N GLN A 45 -10.85 -2.84 -7.69
CA GLN A 45 -12.23 -2.52 -7.38
C GLN A 45 -12.81 -1.62 -8.46
N GLY A 46 -13.99 -1.97 -8.94
CA GLY A 46 -14.66 -1.19 -9.97
C GLY A 46 -15.84 -1.90 -10.55
N SER A 47 -16.65 -1.16 -11.30
CA SER A 47 -17.83 -1.69 -11.97
C SER A 47 -17.92 -1.17 -13.39
N ILE A 48 -18.48 -1.97 -14.27
CA ILE A 48 -18.86 -1.55 -15.62
C ILE A 48 -20.34 -1.28 -15.62
N SER A 49 -20.72 -0.02 -15.82
CA SER A 49 -22.12 0.39 -16.03
C SER A 49 -22.43 0.30 -17.51
N LYS A 50 -23.56 -0.32 -17.85
CA LYS A 50 -24.03 -0.46 -19.23
C LYS A 50 -25.42 0.16 -19.36
N PHE A 51 -25.64 0.87 -20.44
CA PHE A 51 -26.93 1.37 -20.85
C PHE A 51 -27.34 0.71 -22.17
N TYR A 52 -28.53 0.14 -22.20
CA TYR A 52 -29.06 -0.57 -23.37
C TYR A 52 -30.11 0.27 -24.04
N ALA A 53 -30.02 0.39 -25.36
CA ALA A 53 -31.04 0.99 -26.22
C ALA A 53 -31.12 0.19 -27.52
N ASP A 54 -32.28 0.09 -28.12
CA ASP A 54 -32.56 -0.64 -29.37
C ASP A 54 -32.05 -2.12 -29.34
N GLY A 55 -32.10 -2.76 -28.17
CA GLY A 55 -31.66 -4.15 -27.98
C GLY A 55 -30.17 -4.39 -27.95
N ILE A 56 -29.35 -3.35 -27.97
CA ILE A 56 -27.88 -3.42 -27.91
C ILE A 56 -27.32 -2.60 -26.75
N THR A 57 -26.05 -2.88 -26.37
CA THR A 57 -25.33 -2.02 -25.44
C THR A 57 -25.01 -0.71 -26.15
N TYR A 58 -25.78 0.33 -25.85
CA TYR A 58 -25.66 1.64 -26.47
C TYR A 58 -24.54 2.49 -25.87
N TRP A 59 -24.28 2.34 -24.57
CA TRP A 59 -23.23 3.03 -23.84
C TRP A 59 -22.71 2.15 -22.72
N GLN A 60 -21.41 2.26 -22.44
CA GLN A 60 -20.80 1.64 -21.27
C GLN A 60 -19.70 2.53 -20.68
N SER A 61 -19.51 2.45 -19.38
CA SER A 61 -18.45 3.15 -18.65
C SER A 61 -17.88 2.23 -17.58
N ALA A 62 -16.56 2.21 -17.46
CA ALA A 62 -15.85 1.53 -16.38
C ALA A 62 -15.43 2.54 -15.32
N LYS A 63 -15.66 2.21 -14.05
CA LYS A 63 -15.16 3.00 -12.90
C LYS A 63 -13.99 2.27 -12.26
N ASN A 64 -12.98 3.05 -11.88
CA ASN A 64 -11.86 2.58 -11.07
C ASN A 64 -12.07 3.09 -9.63
N ASN A 65 -12.40 2.18 -8.72
CA ASN A 65 -12.62 2.49 -7.30
C ASN A 65 -11.39 2.15 -6.43
N GLY A 66 -10.24 1.90 -7.08
CA GLY A 66 -9.00 1.55 -6.38
C GLY A 66 -8.75 0.05 -6.28
N TYR A 67 -8.12 -0.36 -5.20
CA TYR A 67 -7.72 -1.74 -4.94
C TYR A 67 -8.03 -2.11 -3.50
N GLU A 68 -8.40 -3.37 -3.28
CA GLU A 68 -8.53 -3.98 -1.95
C GLU A 68 -7.80 -5.31 -1.93
N GLY A 69 -7.28 -5.69 -0.78
CA GLY A 69 -6.58 -6.97 -0.65
C GLY A 69 -5.73 -7.06 0.59
N ASP A 70 -4.77 -7.96 0.58
CA ASP A 70 -4.00 -8.32 1.75
C ASP A 70 -2.49 -8.12 1.52
N LEU A 71 -1.84 -7.63 2.56
CA LEU A 71 -0.39 -7.58 2.69
C LEU A 71 0.03 -8.50 3.84
N THR A 72 0.78 -9.55 3.53
CA THR A 72 1.36 -10.47 4.49
C THR A 72 2.83 -10.16 4.70
N MET A 73 3.20 -9.95 5.95
CA MET A 73 4.54 -9.62 6.40
C MET A 73 5.01 -10.64 7.44
N ALA A 74 6.31 -10.82 7.55
CA ALA A 74 6.89 -11.63 8.63
C ALA A 74 6.57 -11.04 10.02
N LEU A 75 6.52 -9.71 10.11
CA LEU A 75 6.13 -8.98 11.32
C LEU A 75 5.64 -7.57 10.93
N ILE A 76 4.60 -7.11 11.62
CA ILE A 76 4.14 -5.73 11.49
C ILE A 76 4.97 -4.85 12.45
N LEU A 77 5.59 -3.82 11.88
CA LEU A 77 6.43 -2.90 12.64
C LEU A 77 5.61 -2.14 13.69
N ASP A 78 6.19 -1.99 14.89
CA ASP A 78 5.59 -1.16 15.95
C ASP A 78 5.41 0.30 15.50
N SER A 79 6.36 0.82 14.69
CA SER A 79 6.22 2.14 14.10
C SER A 79 4.99 2.26 13.18
N PHE A 80 4.70 1.22 12.37
CA PHE A 80 3.50 1.21 11.55
C PHE A 80 2.22 1.17 12.39
N ARG A 81 2.21 0.40 13.48
CA ARG A 81 1.08 0.34 14.42
C ARG A 81 0.77 1.71 15.01
N VAL A 82 1.81 2.44 15.41
CA VAL A 82 1.66 3.82 15.95
C VAL A 82 1.27 4.80 14.86
N ASP A 83 2.00 4.83 13.74
CA ASP A 83 1.85 5.84 12.70
C ASP A 83 0.55 5.68 11.89
N CYS A 84 0.15 4.44 11.60
CA CYS A 84 -0.96 4.16 10.68
C CYS A 84 -2.17 3.50 11.33
N LEU A 85 -2.01 2.69 12.39
CA LEU A 85 -3.14 2.04 13.06
C LEU A 85 -3.63 2.81 14.31
N GLY A 86 -2.87 3.82 14.75
CA GLY A 86 -3.26 4.69 15.87
C GLY A 86 -3.04 4.08 17.25
N GLU A 87 -2.11 3.13 17.38
CA GLU A 87 -1.63 2.68 18.70
C GLU A 87 -0.82 3.78 19.37
N GLU A 88 -0.87 3.85 20.68
CA GLU A 88 -0.13 4.81 21.47
C GLU A 88 0.98 4.12 22.27
N LEU A 89 2.20 4.65 22.18
CA LEU A 89 3.30 4.22 23.04
C LEU A 89 3.24 4.94 24.37
N HIS A 90 3.03 4.19 25.48
CA HIS A 90 3.11 4.77 26.82
C HIS A 90 4.57 5.11 27.16
N GLU A 91 4.86 6.38 27.37
CA GLU A 91 6.25 6.87 27.43
C GLU A 91 7.06 6.30 28.60
N THR A 92 6.43 6.10 29.74
CA THR A 92 7.10 5.60 30.94
C THR A 92 7.37 4.11 30.88
N ASP A 93 6.35 3.32 30.56
CA ASP A 93 6.42 1.85 30.62
C ASP A 93 6.83 1.22 29.29
N LYS A 94 6.86 2.03 28.23
CA LYS A 94 7.18 1.58 26.85
C LYS A 94 6.27 0.44 26.36
N VAL A 95 5.00 0.49 26.74
CA VAL A 95 3.95 -0.44 26.34
C VAL A 95 3.09 0.21 25.27
N TYR A 96 2.77 -0.53 24.23
CA TYR A 96 1.85 -0.10 23.17
C TYR A 96 0.41 -0.35 23.61
N LEU A 97 -0.43 0.66 23.46
CA LEU A 97 -1.82 0.66 23.87
C LEU A 97 -2.72 0.90 22.67
N GLU A 98 -3.68 0.02 22.47
CA GLU A 98 -4.70 0.15 21.46
C GLU A 98 -6.02 0.66 22.07
N LYS A 99 -6.58 1.72 21.51
CA LYS A 99 -7.89 2.25 21.89
C LYS A 99 -8.94 1.90 20.85
N ALA A 100 -10.12 1.51 21.29
CA ALA A 100 -11.25 1.25 20.38
C ALA A 100 -11.65 2.48 19.54
N THR A 101 -11.31 3.69 20.03
CA THR A 101 -11.57 4.96 19.35
C THR A 101 -10.41 5.43 18.48
N ALA A 102 -9.30 4.68 18.42
CA ALA A 102 -8.16 5.03 17.59
C ALA A 102 -8.56 5.10 16.11
N LYS A 103 -8.11 6.16 15.45
CA LYS A 103 -8.34 6.37 14.03
C LYS A 103 -7.09 5.96 13.25
N SER A 104 -7.28 5.18 12.18
CA SER A 104 -6.19 4.89 11.25
C SER A 104 -5.82 6.14 10.45
N THR A 105 -4.51 6.31 10.22
CA THR A 105 -3.97 7.35 9.36
C THR A 105 -3.73 6.76 7.97
N PRO A 106 -4.24 7.37 6.89
CA PRO A 106 -3.94 6.95 5.54
C PRO A 106 -2.44 7.08 5.23
N PHE A 107 -1.93 6.22 4.38
CA PHE A 107 -0.52 6.17 4.01
C PHE A 107 -0.30 5.78 2.55
N ALA A 108 0.87 6.10 2.02
CA ALA A 108 1.33 5.53 0.76
C ALA A 108 2.07 4.22 1.01
N LEU A 109 1.76 3.20 0.21
CA LEU A 109 2.45 1.92 0.20
C LEU A 109 3.35 1.83 -1.03
N LEU A 110 4.66 1.67 -0.82
CA LEU A 110 5.64 1.50 -1.88
C LEU A 110 6.18 0.08 -1.83
N PHE A 111 6.34 -0.53 -2.99
CA PHE A 111 6.86 -1.89 -3.11
C PHE A 111 7.44 -2.13 -4.51
N GLU A 112 8.15 -3.22 -4.66
CA GLU A 112 8.79 -3.61 -5.91
C GLU A 112 8.58 -5.09 -6.19
N PHE A 113 8.33 -5.39 -7.46
CA PHE A 113 8.47 -6.74 -7.97
C PHE A 113 9.75 -6.83 -8.78
N GLU A 114 10.56 -7.84 -8.53
CA GLU A 114 11.68 -8.17 -9.39
C GLU A 114 11.18 -8.66 -10.75
N GLY A 115 12.01 -8.44 -11.76
CA GLY A 115 11.83 -8.98 -13.10
C GLY A 115 13.09 -9.65 -13.59
N ASP A 116 12.99 -10.42 -14.64
CA ASP A 116 14.12 -11.09 -15.27
C ASP A 116 15.17 -10.13 -15.87
N THR A 117 14.74 -8.92 -16.20
CA THR A 117 15.60 -7.88 -16.79
C THR A 117 15.64 -6.62 -15.93
N SER A 118 14.51 -6.20 -15.38
CA SER A 118 14.41 -5.01 -14.52
C SER A 118 13.24 -5.15 -13.55
N GLY A 119 13.41 -4.66 -12.34
CA GLY A 119 12.33 -4.56 -11.36
C GLY A 119 11.33 -3.46 -11.71
N THR A 120 10.11 -3.60 -11.23
CA THR A 120 9.07 -2.57 -11.34
C THR A 120 8.68 -2.10 -9.95
N MET A 121 8.91 -0.82 -9.70
CA MET A 121 8.55 -0.16 -8.45
C MET A 121 7.13 0.38 -8.55
N HIS A 122 6.38 0.25 -7.47
CA HIS A 122 4.99 0.68 -7.38
C HIS A 122 4.79 1.60 -6.18
N VAL A 123 3.80 2.48 -6.28
CA VAL A 123 3.24 3.22 -5.15
C VAL A 123 1.73 3.23 -5.25
N LEU A 124 1.06 2.93 -4.14
CA LEU A 124 -0.36 3.16 -3.91
C LEU A 124 -0.46 4.39 -3.00
N TYR A 125 -1.17 5.44 -3.42
CA TYR A 125 -1.09 6.76 -2.79
C TYR A 125 -1.91 6.93 -1.52
N ASN A 126 -3.04 6.24 -1.42
CA ASN A 126 -3.99 6.45 -0.33
C ASN A 126 -4.50 5.10 0.18
N CYS A 127 -3.65 4.45 0.96
CA CYS A 127 -3.96 3.17 1.59
C CYS A 127 -4.47 3.40 3.01
N THR A 128 -5.45 2.59 3.40
CA THR A 128 -5.85 2.38 4.79
C THR A 128 -5.72 0.91 5.12
N ALA A 129 -5.35 0.59 6.35
CA ALA A 129 -5.21 -0.77 6.82
C ALA A 129 -6.19 -1.08 7.95
N THR A 130 -6.70 -2.31 8.00
CA THR A 130 -7.34 -2.83 9.19
C THR A 130 -6.30 -3.34 10.18
N ARG A 131 -6.68 -3.52 11.43
CA ARG A 131 -5.82 -4.14 12.44
C ARG A 131 -5.60 -5.61 12.10
N PRO A 132 -4.37 -6.13 12.33
CA PRO A 132 -4.10 -7.54 12.13
C PRO A 132 -4.82 -8.40 13.16
N ASN A 133 -5.07 -9.65 12.81
CA ASN A 133 -5.48 -10.65 13.78
C ASN A 133 -4.35 -10.93 14.78
N ILE A 134 -4.70 -11.43 15.97
CA ILE A 134 -3.72 -11.93 16.93
C ILE A 134 -3.75 -13.45 16.82
N GLU A 135 -2.69 -14.02 16.27
CA GLU A 135 -2.56 -15.46 16.02
C GLU A 135 -1.21 -15.95 16.54
N GLY A 136 -1.13 -17.19 16.88
CA GLY A 136 0.12 -17.84 17.33
C GLY A 136 -0.07 -19.34 17.45
N LYS A 137 0.98 -20.09 17.13
CA LYS A 137 1.02 -21.56 17.21
C LYS A 137 2.13 -22.02 18.13
N THR A 138 1.93 -23.17 18.77
CA THR A 138 3.00 -23.86 19.48
C THR A 138 3.96 -24.50 18.47
N THR A 139 5.26 -24.34 18.70
CA THR A 139 6.29 -25.00 17.90
C THR A 139 6.23 -26.51 18.09
N GLU A 140 6.23 -27.24 17.00
CA GLU A 140 6.36 -28.72 16.98
C GLU A 140 7.81 -29.13 16.69
N GLU A 141 8.05 -30.19 15.93
CA GLU A 141 9.41 -30.67 15.61
C GLU A 141 10.17 -29.71 14.69
N GLU A 142 9.46 -28.99 13.80
CA GLU A 142 10.02 -27.98 12.92
C GLU A 142 9.49 -26.59 13.29
N VAL A 143 10.35 -25.57 13.21
CA VAL A 143 9.98 -24.17 13.45
C VAL A 143 9.48 -23.58 12.15
N GLU A 144 8.18 -23.37 12.04
CA GLU A 144 7.57 -22.58 10.98
C GLU A 144 7.32 -21.17 11.52
N PRO A 145 7.96 -20.13 10.96
CA PRO A 145 7.68 -18.75 11.34
C PRO A 145 6.22 -18.36 11.01
N ASP A 146 5.53 -17.79 11.98
CA ASP A 146 4.22 -17.20 11.75
C ASP A 146 4.37 -15.89 10.95
N THR A 147 3.31 -15.50 10.26
CA THR A 147 3.22 -14.24 9.50
C THR A 147 2.02 -13.45 9.98
N GLU A 148 2.07 -12.13 9.79
CA GLU A 148 0.97 -11.24 10.10
C GLU A 148 0.40 -10.66 8.81
N THR A 149 -0.93 -10.63 8.70
CA THR A 149 -1.63 -10.14 7.50
C THR A 149 -2.47 -8.91 7.84
N LEU A 150 -2.34 -7.88 7.00
CA LEU A 150 -3.16 -6.68 7.02
C LEU A 150 -4.07 -6.66 5.81
N THR A 151 -5.36 -6.44 6.02
CA THR A 151 -6.25 -6.11 4.91
C THR A 151 -6.13 -4.62 4.60
N LEU A 152 -5.89 -4.31 3.32
CA LEU A 152 -5.64 -2.98 2.80
C LEU A 152 -6.74 -2.55 1.84
N SER A 153 -7.09 -1.27 1.90
CA SER A 153 -7.88 -0.60 0.87
C SER A 153 -7.08 0.58 0.33
N ALA A 154 -6.89 0.64 -0.97
CA ALA A 154 -6.18 1.70 -1.68
C ALA A 154 -7.18 2.50 -2.53
N ALA A 155 -7.68 3.60 -2.00
CA ALA A 155 -8.64 4.47 -2.65
C ALA A 155 -7.97 5.52 -3.55
N ALA A 156 -8.76 6.15 -4.41
CA ALA A 156 -8.30 7.31 -5.18
C ALA A 156 -8.09 8.52 -4.27
N LEU A 157 -7.06 9.30 -4.57
CA LEU A 157 -6.91 10.65 -4.02
C LEU A 157 -8.00 11.59 -4.57
N ALA A 158 -8.16 12.76 -3.97
CA ALA A 158 -9.10 13.79 -4.44
C ALA A 158 -8.84 14.24 -5.89
N ASN A 159 -7.59 14.15 -6.36
CA ASN A 159 -7.18 14.41 -7.75
C ASN A 159 -7.39 13.21 -8.70
N GLY A 160 -7.96 12.10 -8.22
CA GLY A 160 -8.25 10.90 -9.00
C GLY A 160 -7.10 9.90 -9.14
N TYR A 161 -5.90 10.20 -8.67
CA TYR A 161 -4.79 9.25 -8.74
C TYR A 161 -4.93 8.15 -7.67
N VAL A 162 -4.69 6.90 -8.08
CA VAL A 162 -4.71 5.72 -7.20
C VAL A 162 -3.29 5.20 -6.99
N LYS A 163 -2.55 5.03 -8.08
CA LYS A 163 -1.20 4.44 -8.08
C LYS A 163 -0.30 5.03 -9.15
N ALA A 164 1.01 4.86 -8.95
CA ALA A 164 2.00 4.97 -10.01
C ALA A 164 2.92 3.74 -10.02
N ARG A 165 3.58 3.53 -11.13
CA ARG A 165 4.62 2.51 -11.28
C ARG A 165 5.71 2.97 -12.22
N THR A 166 6.91 2.46 -12.03
CA THR A 166 8.00 2.66 -12.98
C THR A 166 7.81 1.80 -14.23
N GLY A 167 8.36 2.24 -15.33
CA GLY A 167 8.47 1.51 -16.59
C GLY A 167 9.90 1.53 -17.11
N ASP A 168 10.12 0.93 -18.28
CA ASP A 168 11.47 0.83 -18.88
C ASP A 168 12.09 2.21 -19.15
N GLU A 169 11.28 3.19 -19.56
CA GLU A 169 11.71 4.55 -19.88
C GLU A 169 11.74 5.51 -18.67
N THR A 170 11.41 5.02 -17.48
CA THR A 170 11.49 5.84 -16.28
C THR A 170 12.93 6.29 -16.04
N THR A 171 13.12 7.59 -15.84
CA THR A 171 14.47 8.17 -15.67
C THR A 171 15.14 7.63 -14.41
N GLU A 172 16.45 7.52 -14.45
CA GLU A 172 17.25 6.96 -13.37
C GLU A 172 17.13 7.78 -12.06
N ASN A 173 16.99 9.10 -12.18
CA ASN A 173 16.77 9.97 -11.02
C ASN A 173 15.47 9.62 -10.26
N VAL A 174 14.39 9.30 -10.98
CA VAL A 174 13.13 8.89 -10.38
C VAL A 174 13.29 7.54 -9.69
N LYS A 175 13.94 6.58 -10.34
CA LYS A 175 14.18 5.25 -9.76
C LYS A 175 15.03 5.33 -8.50
N THR A 176 16.12 6.07 -8.51
CA THR A 176 17.02 6.23 -7.36
C THR A 176 16.31 6.92 -6.17
N GLY A 177 15.43 7.89 -6.47
CA GLY A 177 14.69 8.62 -5.44
C GLY A 177 13.42 7.94 -4.93
N TRP A 178 13.01 6.80 -5.51
CA TRP A 178 11.69 6.19 -5.29
C TRP A 178 11.36 5.90 -3.83
N TYR A 179 12.33 5.44 -3.06
CA TYR A 179 12.16 5.10 -1.64
C TYR A 179 12.63 6.19 -0.67
N THR A 180 13.11 7.32 -1.17
CA THR A 180 13.49 8.46 -0.33
C THR A 180 12.36 9.45 -0.14
N LYS A 181 11.45 9.52 -1.11
CA LYS A 181 10.26 10.37 -1.10
C LYS A 181 9.17 9.71 -1.96
N VAL A 182 7.91 9.78 -1.50
CA VAL A 182 6.77 9.34 -2.32
C VAL A 182 6.76 10.11 -3.64
N TYR A 183 6.77 9.37 -4.75
CA TYR A 183 6.75 9.98 -6.08
C TYR A 183 5.44 10.72 -6.32
N THR A 184 5.54 11.98 -6.67
CA THR A 184 4.44 12.80 -7.16
C THR A 184 4.86 13.43 -8.48
N PRO A 185 4.03 13.41 -9.54
CA PRO A 185 4.37 14.05 -10.81
C PRO A 185 4.69 15.53 -10.57
N ALA A 186 5.74 16.02 -11.22
CA ALA A 186 5.96 17.46 -11.32
C ALA A 186 4.83 18.06 -12.17
N GLY A 187 4.19 19.13 -11.67
CA GLY A 187 3.16 19.86 -12.40
C GLY A 187 3.76 20.63 -13.57
#